data_01208ce462c3e6fb0b09a233beeef512
#
_entry.id   01208ce462c3e6fb0b09a233beeef512
#
_cell.length_a   1.000
_cell.length_b   1.000
_cell.length_c   1.000
_cell.angle_alpha   90.00
_cell.angle_beta   90.00
_cell.angle_gamma   90.00
#
_symmetry.space_group_name_H-M   'P 1'
#
loop_
_entity.id
_entity.type
_entity.pdbx_description
1 polymer ?
#
loop_
_entity_poly.entity_id
_entity_poly.type
_entity_poly.pdbx_seq_one_letter_code
_entity_poly.pdbx_strand_id
1 'polypeptide(L)'
;MSPSISKYAAALAAIVLSVVLTAGNAQAQQFTRTDLTTNSVDPNLVNAWGMSRASGSPWWVSDNGTGLSTLYNAAGAAQGLVVTVNPPNGHNGPSAPTGTVFNANVTAFEVATGQHAIFLFSTEDGTIAGWNPNVDGTHALVKVDNSTAGAIYKGLAIGVTPGGPRIYVSNFATGQVEVYDAKFHRVSRNAAFTDSRLPANYAPFGIQNVGGNIIVTFAKHLPGEKDELHGAGLGFVDVFDLNGNLLLRLQHNQSMNAPWGIAQAPADFGVFSHRLLIGNFGDGTIHAYNAVSGKLEGTIEDSSGVPISIDGLWAISFGGGNTNSGLANELFYTAGPNQESNGLLGKLAPVGTDQRGNAE
;
A
#
# COMPACT_ATOMS: atom_id res chain seq x y z
N MET A 1 26.52 53.45 79.39
CA MET A 1 27.03 52.06 79.41
C MET A 1 26.12 51.29 78.43
N SER A 2 26.64 51.00 77.30
CA SER A 2 25.90 50.31 76.25
C SER A 2 26.66 48.99 75.87
N PRO A 3 26.00 47.85 75.75
CA PRO A 3 26.66 46.67 75.25
C PRO A 3 26.41 46.53 73.76
N SER A 4 27.50 46.22 73.07
CA SER A 4 27.53 45.96 71.61
C SER A 4 26.89 44.59 71.27
N ILE A 5 26.07 44.63 70.28
CA ILE A 5 25.46 43.40 69.64
C ILE A 5 26.36 42.98 68.48
N SER A 6 26.96 41.83 68.61
CA SER A 6 27.71 41.14 67.54
C SER A 6 26.73 40.61 66.48
N LYS A 7 26.98 40.95 65.22
CA LYS A 7 26.22 40.47 64.06
C LYS A 7 26.87 39.19 63.51
N TYR A 8 26.20 38.07 63.65
CA TYR A 8 26.57 36.85 62.91
C TYR A 8 25.91 36.90 61.56
N ALA A 9 26.71 37.06 60.52
CA ALA A 9 26.23 36.90 59.13
C ALA A 9 26.37 35.42 58.82
N ALA A 10 25.20 34.75 58.62
CA ALA A 10 25.12 33.38 58.04
C ALA A 10 25.12 33.51 56.53
N ALA A 11 26.18 33.02 55.89
CA ALA A 11 26.26 32.87 54.46
C ALA A 11 25.52 31.59 54.05
N LEU A 12 24.37 31.70 53.43
CA LEU A 12 23.70 30.60 52.73
C LEU A 12 24.40 30.40 51.38
N ALA A 13 25.15 29.31 51.22
CA ALA A 13 25.65 28.84 49.94
C ALA A 13 24.53 28.09 49.23
N ALA A 14 23.91 28.71 48.22
CA ALA A 14 22.96 28.05 47.33
C ALA A 14 23.76 27.17 46.34
N ILE A 15 23.70 25.86 46.52
CA ILE A 15 24.17 24.91 45.53
C ILE A 15 23.14 24.83 44.43
N VAL A 16 23.39 25.47 43.30
CA VAL A 16 22.62 25.29 42.09
C VAL A 16 23.05 23.95 41.42
N LEU A 17 22.28 22.92 41.65
CA LEU A 17 22.46 21.65 40.98
C LEU A 17 21.92 21.82 39.53
N SER A 18 22.79 22.14 38.58
CA SER A 18 22.47 22.12 37.15
C SER A 18 22.32 20.68 36.70
N VAL A 19 21.06 20.19 36.61
CA VAL A 19 20.72 18.95 35.90
C VAL A 19 20.90 19.26 34.41
N VAL A 20 22.04 18.86 33.85
CA VAL A 20 22.21 18.79 32.40
C VAL A 20 21.38 17.61 31.94
N LEU A 21 20.16 17.89 31.54
CA LEU A 21 19.37 16.99 30.70
C LEU A 21 20.13 16.88 29.37
N THR A 22 20.97 15.85 29.25
CA THR A 22 21.38 15.39 27.92
C THR A 22 20.12 14.89 27.25
N ALA A 23 19.49 15.75 26.47
CA ALA A 23 18.57 15.27 25.43
C ALA A 23 19.43 14.34 24.56
N GLY A 24 19.33 13.03 24.79
CA GLY A 24 19.85 12.05 23.88
C GLY A 24 19.20 12.40 22.54
N ASN A 25 20.00 12.75 21.55
CA ASN A 25 19.52 12.85 20.18
C ASN A 25 18.85 11.51 19.87
N ALA A 26 17.53 11.49 19.87
CA ALA A 26 16.78 10.39 19.34
C ALA A 26 17.17 10.32 17.86
N GLN A 27 18.11 9.44 17.54
CA GLN A 27 18.55 9.25 16.17
C GLN A 27 17.31 8.79 15.40
N ALA A 28 16.94 9.55 14.36
CA ALA A 28 15.80 9.20 13.52
C ALA A 28 16.02 7.78 12.98
N GLN A 29 14.98 6.98 12.95
CA GLN A 29 15.05 5.64 12.34
C GLN A 29 15.40 5.81 10.88
N GLN A 30 16.43 5.12 10.45
CA GLN A 30 16.95 5.16 9.10
C GLN A 30 16.58 3.88 8.37
N PHE A 31 16.42 4.01 7.05
CA PHE A 31 16.12 2.89 6.18
C PHE A 31 17.12 2.82 5.02
N THR A 32 17.41 1.60 4.60
CA THR A 32 18.21 1.34 3.41
C THR A 32 17.28 0.96 2.27
N ARG A 33 17.40 1.66 1.13
CA ARG A 33 16.75 1.30 -0.13
C ARG A 33 17.65 0.34 -0.92
N THR A 34 17.06 -0.70 -1.47
CA THR A 34 17.69 -1.63 -2.40
C THR A 34 16.77 -1.84 -3.59
N ASP A 35 17.20 -1.42 -4.76
CA ASP A 35 16.54 -1.73 -6.03
C ASP A 35 16.95 -3.14 -6.43
N LEU A 36 16.00 -4.05 -6.61
CA LEU A 36 16.25 -5.49 -6.80
C LEU A 36 16.26 -5.88 -8.27
N THR A 37 15.27 -5.40 -9.04
CA THR A 37 15.20 -5.66 -10.48
C THR A 37 14.45 -4.55 -11.20
N THR A 38 14.76 -4.35 -12.47
CA THR A 38 14.18 -3.32 -13.33
C THR A 38 13.81 -3.91 -14.69
N ASN A 39 13.08 -3.15 -15.51
CA ASN A 39 12.77 -3.54 -16.89
C ASN A 39 14.01 -3.70 -17.79
N SER A 40 15.18 -3.20 -17.40
CA SER A 40 16.44 -3.49 -18.10
C SER A 40 16.95 -4.92 -17.86
N VAL A 41 16.53 -5.56 -16.77
CA VAL A 41 16.86 -6.94 -16.42
C VAL A 41 15.74 -7.89 -16.86
N ASP A 42 14.47 -7.53 -16.61
CA ASP A 42 13.31 -8.26 -17.09
C ASP A 42 12.41 -7.30 -17.90
N PRO A 43 12.42 -7.40 -19.24
CA PRO A 43 11.66 -6.50 -20.11
C PRO A 43 10.12 -6.60 -19.93
N ASN A 44 9.62 -7.62 -19.23
CA ASN A 44 8.21 -7.74 -18.90
C ASN A 44 7.78 -6.79 -17.78
N LEU A 45 8.71 -6.42 -16.89
CA LEU A 45 8.46 -5.55 -15.74
C LEU A 45 8.37 -4.08 -16.19
N VAL A 46 7.22 -3.67 -16.70
CA VAL A 46 6.96 -2.28 -17.11
C VAL A 46 5.77 -1.73 -16.36
N ASN A 47 5.93 -0.56 -15.74
CA ASN A 47 4.92 0.07 -14.88
C ASN A 47 4.36 -0.93 -13.85
N ALA A 48 5.24 -1.38 -12.97
CA ALA A 48 4.93 -2.39 -11.96
C ALA A 48 4.02 -1.81 -10.88
N TRP A 49 2.73 -2.18 -10.86
CA TRP A 49 1.73 -1.65 -9.94
C TRP A 49 1.53 -2.52 -8.71
N GLY A 50 0.47 -3.31 -8.70
CA GLY A 50 0.10 -4.14 -7.57
C GLY A 50 1.06 -5.29 -7.35
N MET A 51 1.27 -5.64 -6.09
CA MET A 51 1.96 -6.88 -5.75
C MET A 51 1.26 -7.63 -4.64
N SER A 52 1.29 -8.96 -4.73
CA SER A 52 0.74 -9.85 -3.72
C SER A 52 1.53 -11.14 -3.64
N ARG A 53 1.26 -11.94 -2.60
CA ARG A 53 1.88 -13.25 -2.40
C ARG A 53 0.98 -14.18 -1.61
N ALA A 54 1.09 -15.47 -1.86
CA ALA A 54 0.63 -16.50 -0.95
C ALA A 54 1.65 -16.72 0.18
N SER A 55 1.26 -17.46 1.21
CA SER A 55 2.21 -17.91 2.22
C SER A 55 3.27 -18.81 1.57
N GLY A 56 4.52 -18.37 1.58
CA GLY A 56 5.64 -19.10 0.99
C GLY A 56 5.82 -18.99 -0.53
N SER A 57 4.97 -18.24 -1.25
CA SER A 57 5.18 -17.98 -2.69
C SER A 57 6.16 -16.82 -2.92
N PRO A 58 6.71 -16.70 -4.14
CA PRO A 58 7.32 -15.46 -4.61
C PRO A 58 6.29 -14.34 -4.70
N TRP A 59 6.75 -13.12 -4.93
CA TRP A 59 5.96 -11.96 -5.25
C TRP A 59 5.33 -12.10 -6.64
N TRP A 60 4.04 -11.86 -6.73
CA TRP A 60 3.29 -11.67 -7.97
C TRP A 60 3.13 -10.18 -8.21
N VAL A 61 3.55 -9.69 -9.35
CA VAL A 61 3.53 -8.28 -9.72
C VAL A 61 2.60 -8.08 -10.91
N SER A 62 1.76 -7.06 -10.86
CA SER A 62 0.96 -6.61 -12.00
C SER A 62 1.78 -5.65 -12.84
N ASP A 63 2.14 -6.05 -14.05
CA ASP A 63 2.93 -5.26 -14.99
C ASP A 63 1.97 -4.52 -15.93
N ASN A 64 1.57 -3.31 -15.54
CA ASN A 64 0.52 -2.55 -16.20
C ASN A 64 0.88 -2.25 -17.67
N GLY A 65 2.14 -1.91 -17.93
CA GLY A 65 2.60 -1.54 -19.28
C GLY A 65 2.71 -2.71 -20.26
N THR A 66 2.67 -3.97 -19.78
CA THR A 66 2.80 -5.16 -20.65
C THR A 66 1.57 -6.07 -20.63
N GLY A 67 0.64 -5.87 -19.70
CA GLY A 67 -0.55 -6.73 -19.56
C GLY A 67 -0.24 -8.08 -18.91
N LEU A 68 0.89 -8.17 -18.22
CA LEU A 68 1.39 -9.41 -17.64
C LEU A 68 1.30 -9.37 -16.10
N SER A 69 1.49 -10.55 -15.51
CA SER A 69 1.93 -10.68 -14.13
C SER A 69 3.19 -11.53 -14.10
N THR A 70 4.26 -10.94 -13.60
CA THR A 70 5.57 -11.58 -13.41
C THR A 70 5.80 -11.94 -11.96
N LEU A 71 6.71 -12.87 -11.72
CA LEU A 71 6.98 -13.38 -10.39
C LEU A 71 8.46 -13.19 -10.02
N TYR A 72 8.71 -12.71 -8.80
CA TYR A 72 10.08 -12.47 -8.30
C TYR A 72 10.26 -13.05 -6.90
N ASN A 73 11.43 -13.63 -6.65
CA ASN A 73 11.81 -14.00 -5.29
C ASN A 73 12.29 -12.78 -4.48
N ALA A 74 12.64 -12.99 -3.21
CA ALA A 74 13.10 -11.93 -2.30
C ALA A 74 14.40 -11.22 -2.73
N ALA A 75 15.17 -11.81 -3.65
CA ALA A 75 16.37 -11.20 -4.22
C ALA A 75 16.09 -10.48 -5.55
N GLY A 76 14.84 -10.42 -5.99
CA GLY A 76 14.45 -9.81 -7.26
C GLY A 76 14.69 -10.70 -8.48
N ALA A 77 15.06 -11.98 -8.28
CA ALA A 77 15.23 -12.88 -9.40
C ALA A 77 13.88 -13.34 -9.96
N ALA A 78 13.68 -13.12 -11.26
CA ALA A 78 12.49 -13.54 -11.97
C ALA A 78 12.30 -15.05 -11.89
N GLN A 79 11.05 -15.47 -11.72
CA GLN A 79 10.66 -16.89 -11.77
C GLN A 79 10.16 -17.22 -13.18
N GLY A 80 10.22 -18.50 -13.55
CA GLY A 80 9.92 -18.92 -14.92
C GLY A 80 8.46 -18.75 -15.37
N LEU A 81 7.52 -18.55 -14.45
CA LEU A 81 6.12 -18.32 -14.78
C LEU A 81 5.86 -16.85 -15.09
N VAL A 82 5.24 -16.61 -16.24
CA VAL A 82 4.67 -15.32 -16.65
C VAL A 82 3.21 -15.57 -17.00
N VAL A 83 2.31 -14.78 -16.44
CA VAL A 83 0.86 -14.89 -16.65
C VAL A 83 0.35 -13.70 -17.42
N THR A 84 -0.30 -13.93 -18.55
CA THR A 84 -1.04 -12.90 -19.28
C THR A 84 -2.34 -12.61 -18.54
N VAL A 85 -2.55 -11.36 -18.15
CA VAL A 85 -3.86 -10.90 -17.68
C VAL A 85 -4.68 -10.56 -18.90
N ASN A 86 -5.72 -11.35 -19.18
CA ASN A 86 -6.49 -11.18 -20.41
C ASN A 86 -7.18 -9.81 -20.47
N PRO A 87 -7.15 -9.13 -21.63
CA PRO A 87 -7.91 -7.92 -21.86
C PRO A 87 -9.43 -8.22 -21.91
N PRO A 88 -10.29 -7.18 -21.91
CA PRO A 88 -11.72 -7.35 -22.12
C PRO A 88 -12.02 -8.11 -23.41
N ASN A 89 -13.15 -8.82 -23.43
CA ASN A 89 -13.56 -9.59 -24.61
C ASN A 89 -13.68 -8.71 -25.86
N GLY A 90 -13.04 -9.13 -26.94
CA GLY A 90 -13.03 -8.40 -28.21
C GLY A 90 -12.02 -7.26 -28.32
N HIS A 91 -11.23 -6.99 -27.28
CA HIS A 91 -10.11 -6.07 -27.33
C HIS A 91 -8.86 -6.75 -27.89
N ASN A 92 -8.15 -6.03 -28.74
CA ASN A 92 -6.84 -6.42 -29.27
C ASN A 92 -5.75 -5.63 -28.54
N GLY A 93 -4.74 -6.31 -28.04
CA GLY A 93 -3.62 -5.71 -27.30
C GLY A 93 -3.53 -6.18 -25.86
N PRO A 94 -2.51 -5.73 -25.11
CA PRO A 94 -2.36 -6.07 -23.71
C PRO A 94 -3.47 -5.40 -22.87
N SER A 95 -3.83 -6.03 -21.76
CA SER A 95 -4.59 -5.37 -20.69
C SER A 95 -3.67 -4.43 -19.87
N ALA A 96 -4.26 -3.66 -18.97
CA ALA A 96 -3.53 -2.80 -18.04
C ALA A 96 -3.81 -3.23 -16.57
N PRO A 97 -3.17 -4.31 -16.07
CA PRO A 97 -3.41 -4.81 -14.72
C PRO A 97 -2.87 -3.84 -13.65
N THR A 98 -3.66 -3.68 -12.59
CA THR A 98 -3.39 -2.76 -11.47
C THR A 98 -3.24 -3.52 -10.15
N GLY A 99 -4.33 -3.68 -9.39
CA GLY A 99 -4.32 -4.44 -8.15
C GLY A 99 -4.23 -5.94 -8.36
N THR A 100 -3.52 -6.64 -7.48
CA THR A 100 -3.53 -8.11 -7.42
C THR A 100 -3.67 -8.59 -5.98
N VAL A 101 -4.40 -9.71 -5.78
CA VAL A 101 -4.57 -10.33 -4.47
C VAL A 101 -4.48 -11.85 -4.56
N PHE A 102 -3.90 -12.45 -3.51
CA PHE A 102 -3.97 -13.90 -3.29
C PHE A 102 -5.33 -14.26 -2.67
N ASN A 103 -5.99 -15.25 -3.24
CA ASN A 103 -7.21 -15.82 -2.70
C ASN A 103 -6.91 -17.10 -1.88
N ALA A 104 -6.95 -16.98 -0.58
CA ALA A 104 -6.80 -18.12 0.33
C ALA A 104 -8.08 -18.99 0.44
N ASN A 105 -9.21 -18.56 -0.13
CA ASN A 105 -10.47 -19.28 -0.03
C ASN A 105 -10.66 -20.23 -1.21
N VAL A 106 -10.59 -21.53 -0.93
CA VAL A 106 -10.64 -22.60 -1.94
C VAL A 106 -12.05 -22.88 -2.50
N THR A 107 -13.08 -22.19 -2.02
CA THR A 107 -14.48 -22.37 -2.44
C THR A 107 -15.11 -21.12 -3.04
N ALA A 108 -14.30 -20.08 -3.27
CA ALA A 108 -14.76 -18.79 -3.76
C ALA A 108 -13.98 -18.35 -5.00
N PHE A 109 -14.61 -17.53 -5.82
CA PHE A 109 -14.01 -16.94 -7.01
C PHE A 109 -13.60 -18.00 -8.03
N GLU A 110 -14.53 -18.89 -8.41
CA GLU A 110 -14.29 -19.92 -9.40
C GLU A 110 -14.03 -19.32 -10.80
N VAL A 111 -12.93 -19.74 -11.41
CA VAL A 111 -12.60 -19.42 -12.81
C VAL A 111 -13.13 -20.49 -13.77
N ALA A 112 -13.26 -21.73 -13.30
CA ALA A 112 -13.99 -22.83 -13.93
C ALA A 112 -14.66 -23.67 -12.84
N THR A 113 -15.56 -24.57 -13.21
CA THR A 113 -16.29 -25.42 -12.25
C THR A 113 -15.35 -26.17 -11.33
N GLY A 114 -15.46 -25.93 -10.02
CA GLY A 114 -14.62 -26.51 -8.98
C GLY A 114 -13.17 -26.02 -8.96
N GLN A 115 -12.83 -25.00 -9.76
CA GLN A 115 -11.49 -24.41 -9.83
C GLN A 115 -11.55 -22.94 -9.43
N HIS A 116 -11.16 -22.62 -8.20
CA HIS A 116 -11.10 -21.24 -7.70
C HIS A 116 -9.88 -20.50 -8.24
N ALA A 117 -9.97 -19.19 -8.40
CA ALA A 117 -8.79 -18.37 -8.66
C ALA A 117 -7.83 -18.45 -7.48
N ILE A 118 -6.55 -18.66 -7.74
CA ILE A 118 -5.48 -18.55 -6.72
C ILE A 118 -5.03 -17.09 -6.59
N PHE A 119 -4.90 -16.39 -7.73
CA PHE A 119 -4.67 -14.96 -7.78
C PHE A 119 -5.76 -14.27 -8.59
N LEU A 120 -6.11 -13.07 -8.15
CA LEU A 120 -7.09 -12.20 -8.81
C LEU A 120 -6.41 -10.89 -9.17
N PHE A 121 -6.82 -10.30 -10.30
CA PHE A 121 -6.30 -9.07 -10.86
C PHE A 121 -7.43 -8.13 -11.21
N SER A 122 -7.27 -6.84 -10.95
CA SER A 122 -8.09 -5.77 -11.53
C SER A 122 -7.32 -5.07 -12.64
N THR A 123 -8.01 -4.45 -13.59
CA THR A 123 -7.38 -3.73 -14.71
C THR A 123 -8.00 -2.36 -14.92
N GLU A 124 -7.23 -1.42 -15.45
CA GLU A 124 -7.75 -0.13 -15.90
C GLU A 124 -8.76 -0.27 -17.07
N ASP A 125 -8.73 -1.40 -17.75
CA ASP A 125 -9.73 -1.73 -18.78
C ASP A 125 -11.11 -2.06 -18.20
N GLY A 126 -11.28 -2.02 -16.88
CA GLY A 126 -12.53 -2.30 -16.18
C GLY A 126 -12.86 -3.78 -16.04
N THR A 127 -11.84 -4.66 -15.99
CA THR A 127 -12.04 -6.09 -15.79
C THR A 127 -11.51 -6.58 -14.43
N ILE A 128 -12.05 -7.71 -13.98
CA ILE A 128 -11.49 -8.53 -12.90
C ILE A 128 -11.22 -9.90 -13.49
N ALA A 129 -9.96 -10.33 -13.42
CA ALA A 129 -9.51 -11.62 -13.93
C ALA A 129 -9.02 -12.52 -12.79
N GLY A 130 -9.14 -13.83 -12.98
CA GLY A 130 -8.67 -14.83 -12.02
C GLY A 130 -7.77 -15.86 -12.68
N TRP A 131 -6.71 -16.27 -11.98
CA TRP A 131 -5.76 -17.28 -12.45
C TRP A 131 -5.81 -18.54 -11.59
N ASN A 132 -5.78 -19.69 -12.28
CA ASN A 132 -5.60 -21.00 -11.67
C ASN A 132 -4.85 -21.92 -12.66
N PRO A 133 -3.70 -22.51 -12.29
CA PRO A 133 -2.87 -23.29 -13.19
C PRO A 133 -3.55 -24.57 -13.72
N ASN A 134 -4.56 -25.08 -13.01
CA ASN A 134 -5.32 -26.27 -13.46
C ASN A 134 -6.35 -25.92 -14.56
N VAL A 135 -6.61 -24.64 -14.80
CA VAL A 135 -7.54 -24.17 -15.86
C VAL A 135 -6.75 -23.62 -17.04
N ASP A 136 -5.85 -22.68 -16.77
CA ASP A 136 -4.90 -22.15 -17.73
C ASP A 136 -3.62 -21.74 -16.97
N GLY A 137 -2.49 -22.37 -17.31
CA GLY A 137 -1.25 -22.12 -16.59
C GLY A 137 -0.64 -20.76 -16.88
N THR A 138 -1.00 -20.11 -17.97
CA THR A 138 -0.36 -18.89 -18.48
C THR A 138 -1.30 -17.70 -18.68
N HIS A 139 -2.62 -17.88 -18.47
CA HIS A 139 -3.59 -16.78 -18.63
C HIS A 139 -4.51 -16.66 -17.41
N ALA A 140 -4.72 -15.42 -16.94
CA ALA A 140 -5.77 -15.05 -16.01
C ALA A 140 -7.05 -14.74 -16.80
N LEU A 141 -8.13 -15.46 -16.47
CA LEU A 141 -9.38 -15.42 -17.23
C LEU A 141 -10.29 -14.31 -16.70
N VAL A 142 -10.86 -13.50 -17.59
CA VAL A 142 -11.81 -12.44 -17.25
C VAL A 142 -13.09 -13.05 -16.65
N LYS A 143 -13.46 -12.58 -15.46
CA LYS A 143 -14.68 -13.01 -14.72
C LYS A 143 -15.68 -11.89 -14.54
N VAL A 144 -15.22 -10.64 -14.52
CA VAL A 144 -16.05 -9.43 -14.56
C VAL A 144 -15.54 -8.56 -15.69
N ASP A 145 -16.43 -8.09 -16.54
CA ASP A 145 -16.14 -7.17 -17.63
C ASP A 145 -17.12 -5.99 -17.59
N ASN A 146 -16.63 -4.86 -17.11
CA ASN A 146 -17.35 -3.58 -17.08
C ASN A 146 -16.68 -2.54 -18.01
N SER A 147 -15.88 -3.00 -18.97
CA SER A 147 -15.18 -2.14 -19.93
C SER A 147 -16.15 -1.28 -20.74
N THR A 148 -17.26 -1.86 -21.20
CA THR A 148 -18.30 -1.15 -21.95
C THR A 148 -19.05 -0.11 -21.11
N ALA A 149 -19.03 -0.22 -19.78
CA ALA A 149 -19.55 0.78 -18.86
C ALA A 149 -18.54 1.87 -18.51
N GLY A 150 -17.33 1.81 -19.08
CA GLY A 150 -16.25 2.77 -18.83
C GLY A 150 -15.64 2.67 -17.45
N ALA A 151 -15.67 1.49 -16.82
CA ALA A 151 -14.99 1.30 -15.52
C ALA A 151 -13.48 1.39 -15.68
N ILE A 152 -12.80 2.00 -14.68
CA ILE A 152 -11.34 2.10 -14.57
C ILE A 152 -10.97 1.62 -13.18
N TYR A 153 -10.45 0.38 -13.09
CA TYR A 153 -10.11 -0.20 -11.79
C TYR A 153 -8.65 0.06 -11.44
N LYS A 154 -8.42 0.82 -10.36
CA LYS A 154 -7.08 1.24 -9.93
C LYS A 154 -6.49 0.39 -8.80
N GLY A 155 -7.28 -0.44 -8.11
CA GLY A 155 -6.81 -1.29 -7.02
C GLY A 155 -7.80 -2.40 -6.67
N LEU A 156 -7.31 -3.44 -5.99
CA LEU A 156 -8.08 -4.63 -5.60
C LEU A 156 -7.72 -5.07 -4.19
N ALA A 157 -8.72 -5.37 -3.38
CA ALA A 157 -8.56 -5.98 -2.06
C ALA A 157 -9.49 -7.18 -1.90
N ILE A 158 -9.16 -8.10 -0.98
CA ILE A 158 -9.98 -9.27 -0.64
C ILE A 158 -10.25 -9.27 0.86
N GLY A 159 -11.45 -9.69 1.26
CA GLY A 159 -11.83 -9.81 2.67
C GLY A 159 -12.90 -10.87 2.87
N VAL A 160 -13.09 -11.31 4.13
CA VAL A 160 -14.08 -12.32 4.49
C VAL A 160 -15.08 -11.71 5.46
N THR A 161 -16.34 -11.63 5.05
CA THR A 161 -17.46 -11.17 5.88
C THR A 161 -18.24 -12.37 6.44
N PRO A 162 -19.14 -12.17 7.41
CA PRO A 162 -20.07 -13.24 7.81
C PRO A 162 -20.90 -13.81 6.66
N GLY A 163 -21.11 -13.03 5.59
CA GLY A 163 -21.82 -13.46 4.37
C GLY A 163 -20.90 -14.12 3.32
N GLY A 164 -19.65 -14.40 3.64
CA GLY A 164 -18.66 -15.04 2.79
C GLY A 164 -17.58 -14.09 2.25
N PRO A 165 -16.63 -14.63 1.46
CA PRO A 165 -15.56 -13.87 0.84
C PRO A 165 -16.09 -12.81 -0.11
N ARG A 166 -15.37 -11.69 -0.17
CA ARG A 166 -15.65 -10.56 -1.06
C ARG A 166 -14.35 -10.00 -1.61
N ILE A 167 -14.42 -9.47 -2.82
CA ILE A 167 -13.42 -8.57 -3.38
C ILE A 167 -13.98 -7.16 -3.44
N TYR A 168 -13.09 -6.20 -3.24
CA TYR A 168 -13.33 -4.76 -3.22
C TYR A 168 -12.44 -4.14 -4.27
N VAL A 169 -13.02 -3.40 -5.19
CA VAL A 169 -12.26 -2.79 -6.28
C VAL A 169 -12.54 -1.30 -6.37
N SER A 170 -11.49 -0.49 -6.44
CA SER A 170 -11.61 0.95 -6.60
C SER A 170 -11.91 1.29 -8.05
N ASN A 171 -13.14 1.75 -8.34
CA ASN A 171 -13.54 2.24 -9.67
C ASN A 171 -13.31 3.76 -9.72
N PHE A 172 -12.20 4.15 -10.33
CA PHE A 172 -11.76 5.53 -10.41
C PHE A 172 -12.70 6.39 -11.25
N ALA A 173 -13.21 5.83 -12.35
CA ALA A 173 -14.13 6.53 -13.25
C ALA A 173 -15.45 6.92 -12.58
N THR A 174 -16.00 6.04 -11.72
CA THR A 174 -17.29 6.27 -11.05
C THR A 174 -17.15 6.90 -9.67
N GLY A 175 -15.92 6.97 -9.12
CA GLY A 175 -15.67 7.44 -7.76
C GLY A 175 -16.18 6.49 -6.67
N GLN A 176 -16.36 5.20 -6.98
CA GLN A 176 -16.94 4.22 -6.07
C GLN A 176 -16.00 3.04 -5.80
N VAL A 177 -16.07 2.49 -4.60
CA VAL A 177 -15.58 1.14 -4.33
C VAL A 177 -16.70 0.16 -4.69
N GLU A 178 -16.45 -0.70 -5.67
CA GLU A 178 -17.35 -1.78 -6.04
C GLU A 178 -17.02 -3.04 -5.25
N VAL A 179 -18.06 -3.79 -4.88
CA VAL A 179 -17.92 -5.02 -4.08
C VAL A 179 -18.53 -6.19 -4.86
N TYR A 180 -17.80 -7.30 -4.91
CA TYR A 180 -18.27 -8.53 -5.54
C TYR A 180 -18.25 -9.68 -4.53
N ASP A 181 -19.26 -10.54 -4.60
CA ASP A 181 -19.36 -11.75 -3.79
C ASP A 181 -18.43 -12.88 -4.30
N ALA A 182 -18.45 -14.02 -3.61
CA ALA A 182 -17.68 -15.21 -3.94
C ALA A 182 -17.93 -15.79 -5.36
N LYS A 183 -18.99 -15.35 -6.03
CA LYS A 183 -19.38 -15.78 -7.38
C LYS A 183 -19.20 -14.69 -8.44
N PHE A 184 -18.49 -13.60 -8.09
CA PHE A 184 -18.30 -12.41 -8.92
C PHE A 184 -19.60 -11.62 -9.21
N HIS A 185 -20.66 -11.81 -8.42
CA HIS A 185 -21.84 -10.96 -8.53
C HIS A 185 -21.61 -9.66 -7.76
N ARG A 186 -21.92 -8.52 -8.39
CA ARG A 186 -21.84 -7.22 -7.75
C ARG A 186 -22.81 -7.13 -6.58
N VAL A 187 -22.29 -6.76 -5.41
CA VAL A 187 -23.06 -6.54 -4.18
C VAL A 187 -23.38 -5.06 -4.10
N SER A 188 -24.64 -4.69 -4.40
CA SER A 188 -25.08 -3.29 -4.27
C SER A 188 -25.24 -2.91 -2.80
N ARG A 189 -24.58 -1.82 -2.38
CA ARG A 189 -24.76 -1.21 -1.07
C ARG A 189 -24.80 0.31 -1.24
N ASN A 190 -25.94 0.91 -0.91
CA ASN A 190 -26.08 2.37 -0.95
C ASN A 190 -25.16 3.00 0.13
N ALA A 191 -24.43 4.04 -0.26
CA ALA A 191 -23.55 4.83 0.61
C ALA A 191 -22.42 4.06 1.34
N ALA A 192 -22.06 2.83 0.89
CA ALA A 192 -20.89 2.14 1.39
C ALA A 192 -19.60 2.76 0.83
N PHE A 193 -18.54 2.76 1.63
CA PHE A 193 -17.22 3.32 1.25
C PHE A 193 -17.26 4.80 0.86
N THR A 194 -18.11 5.57 1.55
CA THR A 194 -18.23 7.01 1.33
C THR A 194 -17.83 7.80 2.56
N ASP A 195 -17.20 8.95 2.36
CA ASP A 195 -17.04 9.98 3.39
C ASP A 195 -17.59 11.33 2.86
N SER A 196 -18.61 11.84 3.50
CA SER A 196 -19.23 13.12 3.12
C SER A 196 -18.31 14.34 3.25
N ARG A 197 -17.17 14.20 3.93
CA ARG A 197 -16.14 15.24 4.07
C ARG A 197 -15.12 15.22 2.94
N LEU A 198 -15.18 14.22 2.04
CA LEU A 198 -14.28 14.14 0.89
C LEU A 198 -14.67 15.25 -0.10
N PRO A 199 -13.73 16.11 -0.52
CA PRO A 199 -14.04 17.14 -1.51
C PRO A 199 -14.44 16.52 -2.85
N ALA A 200 -15.14 17.30 -3.66
CA ALA A 200 -15.50 16.89 -5.01
C ALA A 200 -14.26 16.55 -5.86
N ASN A 201 -14.43 15.63 -6.79
CA ASN A 201 -13.37 15.17 -7.71
C ASN A 201 -12.21 14.45 -7.00
N TYR A 202 -12.50 13.69 -5.97
CA TYR A 202 -11.61 12.65 -5.45
C TYR A 202 -12.27 11.29 -5.68
N ALA A 203 -11.48 10.34 -6.18
CA ALA A 203 -11.95 8.99 -6.48
C ALA A 203 -11.08 7.94 -5.73
N PRO A 204 -11.65 6.76 -5.38
CA PRO A 204 -10.90 5.70 -4.75
C PRO A 204 -9.80 5.21 -5.68
N PHE A 205 -8.57 5.10 -5.16
CA PHE A 205 -7.36 4.84 -5.92
C PHE A 205 -6.71 3.53 -5.46
N GLY A 206 -5.82 3.54 -4.46
CA GLY A 206 -5.35 2.31 -3.81
C GLY A 206 -6.37 1.75 -2.83
N ILE A 207 -6.37 0.44 -2.63
CA ILE A 207 -7.25 -0.25 -1.68
C ILE A 207 -6.58 -1.49 -1.13
N GLN A 208 -6.65 -1.70 0.19
CA GLN A 208 -6.05 -2.84 0.85
C GLN A 208 -6.86 -3.29 2.07
N ASN A 209 -6.90 -4.59 2.32
CA ASN A 209 -7.41 -5.14 3.58
C ASN A 209 -6.26 -5.23 4.60
N VAL A 210 -6.39 -4.50 5.69
CA VAL A 210 -5.45 -4.52 6.81
C VAL A 210 -6.19 -4.88 8.08
N GLY A 211 -5.88 -6.05 8.64
CA GLY A 211 -6.48 -6.50 9.91
C GLY A 211 -8.00 -6.65 9.88
N GLY A 212 -8.62 -6.86 8.73
CA GLY A 212 -10.07 -6.95 8.58
C GLY A 212 -10.77 -5.60 8.30
N ASN A 213 -10.02 -4.52 8.18
CA ASN A 213 -10.51 -3.22 7.71
C ASN A 213 -10.08 -2.97 6.27
N ILE A 214 -10.94 -2.34 5.51
CA ILE A 214 -10.63 -1.91 4.14
C ILE A 214 -10.14 -0.47 4.19
N ILE A 215 -8.88 -0.29 3.86
CA ILE A 215 -8.26 1.03 3.74
C ILE A 215 -8.34 1.45 2.29
N VAL A 216 -8.86 2.63 2.05
CA VAL A 216 -9.03 3.20 0.70
C VAL A 216 -8.28 4.53 0.64
N THR A 217 -7.40 4.65 -0.33
CA THR A 217 -6.80 5.94 -0.67
C THR A 217 -7.63 6.62 -1.76
N PHE A 218 -7.62 7.94 -1.76
CA PHE A 218 -8.32 8.73 -2.75
C PHE A 218 -7.34 9.70 -3.40
N ALA A 219 -7.31 9.71 -4.72
CA ALA A 219 -6.54 10.66 -5.51
C ALA A 219 -7.46 11.67 -6.20
N LYS A 220 -6.90 12.83 -6.55
CA LYS A 220 -7.62 13.87 -7.29
C LYS A 220 -7.90 13.38 -8.70
N HIS A 221 -9.17 13.39 -9.10
CA HIS A 221 -9.66 12.94 -10.39
C HIS A 221 -10.28 14.10 -11.17
N LEU A 222 -9.90 14.26 -12.42
CA LEU A 222 -10.58 15.19 -13.32
C LEU A 222 -11.61 14.43 -14.15
N PRO A 223 -12.83 14.97 -14.31
CA PRO A 223 -13.86 14.29 -15.09
C PRO A 223 -13.42 13.99 -16.52
N GLY A 224 -13.52 12.72 -16.92
CA GLY A 224 -13.13 12.23 -18.25
C GLY A 224 -11.67 11.82 -18.40
N GLU A 225 -10.83 12.10 -17.41
CA GLU A 225 -9.43 11.65 -17.42
C GLU A 225 -9.32 10.23 -16.84
N LYS A 226 -8.38 9.45 -17.36
CA LYS A 226 -8.07 8.11 -16.86
C LYS A 226 -7.16 8.19 -15.62
N ASP A 227 -6.27 9.16 -15.61
CA ASP A 227 -5.20 9.27 -14.64
C ASP A 227 -5.52 10.33 -13.57
N GLU A 228 -4.85 10.22 -12.45
CA GLU A 228 -4.99 11.12 -11.32
C GLU A 228 -4.13 12.38 -11.48
N LEU A 229 -4.57 13.45 -10.83
CA LEU A 229 -3.75 14.61 -10.57
C LEU A 229 -2.95 14.41 -9.29
N HIS A 230 -1.64 14.57 -9.36
CA HIS A 230 -0.77 14.56 -8.20
C HIS A 230 -0.26 15.95 -7.84
N GLY A 231 0.13 16.13 -6.60
CA GLY A 231 0.59 17.37 -6.00
C GLY A 231 0.45 17.35 -4.49
N ALA A 232 1.21 18.17 -3.79
CA ALA A 232 1.17 18.25 -2.32
C ALA A 232 -0.25 18.54 -1.80
N GLY A 233 -0.76 17.72 -0.90
CA GLY A 233 -2.12 17.78 -0.36
C GLY A 233 -3.20 17.19 -1.28
N LEU A 234 -2.84 16.63 -2.45
CA LEU A 234 -3.81 16.00 -3.35
C LEU A 234 -3.96 14.51 -3.05
N GLY A 235 -4.56 14.20 -1.91
CA GLY A 235 -4.85 12.83 -1.52
C GLY A 235 -5.59 12.75 -0.19
N PHE A 236 -6.33 11.66 0.02
CA PHE A 236 -6.98 11.31 1.28
C PHE A 236 -6.85 9.81 1.52
N VAL A 237 -6.96 9.40 2.78
CA VAL A 237 -7.00 7.99 3.16
C VAL A 237 -8.06 7.78 4.23
N ASP A 238 -8.97 6.87 3.97
CA ASP A 238 -10.03 6.49 4.88
C ASP A 238 -9.96 4.99 5.21
N VAL A 239 -10.31 4.65 6.43
CA VAL A 239 -10.42 3.28 6.95
C VAL A 239 -11.89 2.94 7.09
N PHE A 240 -12.33 1.86 6.47
CA PHE A 240 -13.70 1.35 6.52
C PHE A 240 -13.73 -0.05 7.12
N ASP A 241 -14.86 -0.44 7.69
CA ASP A 241 -15.09 -1.87 7.93
C ASP A 241 -15.38 -2.62 6.62
N LEU A 242 -15.48 -3.96 6.70
CA LEU A 242 -15.80 -4.81 5.54
C LEU A 242 -17.19 -4.54 4.92
N ASN A 243 -18.05 -3.77 5.58
CA ASN A 243 -19.35 -3.37 5.07
C ASN A 243 -19.35 -1.97 4.45
N GLY A 244 -18.22 -1.26 4.52
CA GLY A 244 -18.05 0.09 3.99
C GLY A 244 -18.49 1.19 4.93
N ASN A 245 -18.65 0.92 6.24
CA ASN A 245 -18.86 1.95 7.23
C ASN A 245 -17.53 2.63 7.53
N LEU A 246 -17.50 3.95 7.47
CA LEU A 246 -16.31 4.75 7.78
C LEU A 246 -15.96 4.63 9.27
N LEU A 247 -14.73 4.23 9.56
CA LEU A 247 -14.20 4.09 10.91
C LEU A 247 -13.26 5.24 11.28
N LEU A 248 -12.37 5.62 10.35
CA LEU A 248 -11.33 6.61 10.59
C LEU A 248 -10.95 7.29 9.28
N ARG A 249 -10.66 8.59 9.31
CA ARG A 249 -9.92 9.31 8.27
C ARG A 249 -8.54 9.65 8.80
N LEU A 250 -7.50 9.33 8.04
CA LEU A 250 -6.14 9.74 8.39
C LEU A 250 -5.98 11.26 8.30
N GLN A 251 -5.05 11.79 9.08
CA GLN A 251 -4.73 13.21 9.10
C GLN A 251 -4.33 13.67 7.69
N HIS A 252 -5.15 14.55 7.12
CA HIS A 252 -4.86 15.19 5.83
C HIS A 252 -3.92 16.38 6.04
N ASN A 253 -2.88 16.45 5.21
CA ASN A 253 -1.92 17.57 5.15
C ASN A 253 -1.17 17.56 3.82
N GLN A 254 -0.14 18.39 3.68
CA GLN A 254 0.68 18.50 2.46
C GLN A 254 1.47 17.24 2.10
N SER A 255 1.60 16.28 3.02
CA SER A 255 2.30 15.01 2.76
C SER A 255 1.49 13.99 1.96
N MET A 256 0.18 14.20 1.76
CA MET A 256 -0.64 13.36 0.89
C MET A 256 -0.49 13.79 -0.57
N ASN A 257 -0.05 12.89 -1.45
CA ASN A 257 0.21 13.19 -2.85
C ASN A 257 -0.12 11.97 -3.74
N ALA A 258 -1.36 11.86 -4.19
CA ALA A 258 -1.88 10.71 -4.91
C ALA A 258 -1.47 9.37 -4.23
N PRO A 259 -1.88 9.14 -2.96
CA PRO A 259 -1.48 7.95 -2.22
C PRO A 259 -2.08 6.68 -2.85
N TRP A 260 -1.26 5.62 -3.03
CA TRP A 260 -1.71 4.33 -3.53
C TRP A 260 -1.28 3.15 -2.65
N GLY A 261 0.00 3.09 -2.27
CA GLY A 261 0.58 2.00 -1.50
C GLY A 261 0.08 1.99 -0.04
N ILE A 262 -0.29 0.82 0.48
CA ILE A 262 -0.81 0.66 1.84
C ILE A 262 -0.20 -0.59 2.46
N ALA A 263 0.42 -0.46 3.65
CA ALA A 263 0.93 -1.60 4.40
C ALA A 263 0.87 -1.35 5.92
N GLN A 264 0.64 -2.41 6.70
CA GLN A 264 0.79 -2.38 8.16
C GLN A 264 2.19 -2.82 8.53
N ALA A 265 2.93 -1.98 9.25
CA ALA A 265 4.27 -2.33 9.70
C ALA A 265 4.23 -3.41 10.80
N PRO A 266 5.14 -4.40 10.74
CA PRO A 266 5.29 -5.41 11.77
C PRO A 266 5.90 -4.82 13.06
N ALA A 267 6.00 -5.65 14.10
CA ALA A 267 6.53 -5.24 15.41
C ALA A 267 8.02 -4.87 15.42
N ASP A 268 8.78 -5.26 14.41
CA ASP A 268 10.23 -5.07 14.29
C ASP A 268 10.64 -4.14 13.13
N PHE A 269 9.80 -3.13 12.84
CA PHE A 269 10.08 -2.11 11.81
C PHE A 269 10.58 -0.77 12.43
N GLY A 270 11.38 -0.84 13.47
CA GLY A 270 11.96 0.32 14.14
C GLY A 270 10.91 1.24 14.77
N VAL A 271 11.11 2.55 14.68
CA VAL A 271 10.17 3.56 15.23
C VAL A 271 8.79 3.54 14.59
N PHE A 272 8.68 2.93 13.41
CA PHE A 272 7.41 2.80 12.70
C PHE A 272 6.76 1.42 12.86
N SER A 273 7.22 0.61 13.82
CA SER A 273 6.55 -0.63 14.22
C SER A 273 5.06 -0.37 14.51
N HIS A 274 4.20 -1.27 14.05
CA HIS A 274 2.73 -1.18 14.17
C HIS A 274 2.07 0.04 13.49
N ARG A 275 2.79 0.85 12.72
CA ARG A 275 2.22 2.00 12.01
C ARG A 275 1.61 1.57 10.68
N LEU A 276 0.59 2.30 10.28
CA LEU A 276 0.04 2.21 8.93
C LEU A 276 0.92 3.04 8.00
N LEU A 277 1.52 2.39 7.01
CA LEU A 277 2.36 3.03 6.02
C LEU A 277 1.54 3.35 4.77
N ILE A 278 1.67 4.58 4.29
CA ILE A 278 1.01 5.09 3.09
C ILE A 278 2.09 5.57 2.11
N GLY A 279 2.14 4.95 0.94
CA GLY A 279 3.02 5.32 -0.16
C GLY A 279 2.33 6.23 -1.16
N ASN A 280 2.96 7.33 -1.50
CA ASN A 280 2.50 8.30 -2.48
C ASN A 280 3.04 7.96 -3.87
N PHE A 281 2.17 7.84 -4.86
CA PHE A 281 2.58 7.80 -6.26
C PHE A 281 3.20 9.14 -6.69
N GLY A 282 2.59 10.26 -6.30
CA GLY A 282 2.91 11.57 -6.84
C GLY A 282 4.29 12.13 -6.48
N ASP A 283 4.92 11.68 -5.37
CA ASP A 283 6.27 12.12 -4.96
C ASP A 283 7.18 10.97 -4.53
N GLY A 284 6.67 9.74 -4.51
CA GLY A 284 7.42 8.54 -4.16
C GLY A 284 7.76 8.39 -2.69
N THR A 285 7.22 9.21 -1.80
CA THR A 285 7.49 9.15 -0.36
C THR A 285 6.55 8.17 0.36
N ILE A 286 7.00 7.67 1.52
CA ILE A 286 6.19 6.77 2.36
C ILE A 286 6.06 7.40 3.74
N HIS A 287 4.82 7.56 4.19
CA HIS A 287 4.48 8.19 5.46
C HIS A 287 3.89 7.19 6.44
N ALA A 288 4.25 7.31 7.71
CA ALA A 288 3.80 6.45 8.79
C ALA A 288 2.70 7.16 9.61
N TYR A 289 1.57 6.50 9.76
CA TYR A 289 0.42 6.98 10.51
C TYR A 289 0.12 6.06 11.68
N ASN A 290 -0.32 6.63 12.79
CA ASN A 290 -0.90 5.86 13.88
C ASN A 290 -2.22 5.24 13.42
N ALA A 291 -2.31 3.92 13.47
CA ALA A 291 -3.46 3.18 12.94
C ALA A 291 -4.76 3.40 13.76
N VAL A 292 -4.65 3.88 15.00
CA VAL A 292 -5.79 4.13 15.90
C VAL A 292 -6.26 5.59 15.82
N SER A 293 -5.32 6.53 15.92
CA SER A 293 -5.65 7.97 15.93
C SER A 293 -5.70 8.62 14.55
N GLY A 294 -5.14 7.96 13.53
CA GLY A 294 -4.98 8.52 12.19
C GLY A 294 -3.94 9.63 12.06
N LYS A 295 -3.18 9.94 13.11
CA LYS A 295 -2.18 11.01 13.09
C LYS A 295 -0.93 10.61 12.30
N LEU A 296 -0.37 11.55 11.55
CA LEU A 296 0.95 11.42 10.94
C LEU A 296 2.03 11.40 12.04
N GLU A 297 2.94 10.42 11.99
CA GLU A 297 4.02 10.26 12.97
C GLU A 297 5.41 10.36 12.35
N GLY A 298 5.53 10.28 11.03
CA GLY A 298 6.81 10.47 10.35
C GLY A 298 6.79 10.05 8.88
N THR A 299 7.98 10.12 8.30
CA THR A 299 8.27 9.75 6.92
C THR A 299 9.44 8.77 6.93
N ILE A 300 9.48 7.82 6.01
CA ILE A 300 10.61 6.91 5.83
C ILE A 300 11.79 7.70 5.25
N GLU A 301 12.91 7.73 5.98
CA GLU A 301 14.11 8.52 5.67
C GLU A 301 15.35 7.62 5.53
N ASP A 302 16.33 8.08 4.76
CA ASP A 302 17.63 7.45 4.61
C ASP A 302 18.57 7.74 5.81
N SER A 303 19.81 7.29 5.72
CA SER A 303 20.83 7.51 6.77
C SER A 303 21.25 8.97 6.94
N SER A 304 20.85 9.85 6.05
CA SER A 304 21.11 11.30 6.12
C SER A 304 19.91 12.08 6.68
N GLY A 305 18.80 11.40 7.01
CA GLY A 305 17.56 12.02 7.45
C GLY A 305 16.80 12.69 6.30
N VAL A 306 17.04 12.24 5.06
CA VAL A 306 16.33 12.71 3.88
C VAL A 306 15.21 11.72 3.53
N PRO A 307 13.97 12.18 3.29
CA PRO A 307 12.90 11.31 2.83
C PRO A 307 13.32 10.48 1.61
N ILE A 308 13.14 9.16 1.70
CA ILE A 308 13.34 8.28 0.55
C ILE A 308 12.21 8.52 -0.43
N SER A 309 12.57 8.91 -1.67
CA SER A 309 11.65 9.09 -2.77
C SER A 309 11.89 8.02 -3.84
N ILE A 310 10.82 7.35 -4.26
CA ILE A 310 10.80 6.29 -5.27
C ILE A 310 9.92 6.76 -6.41
N ASP A 311 10.51 7.15 -7.52
CA ASP A 311 9.79 7.66 -8.69
C ASP A 311 8.73 6.66 -9.18
N GLY A 312 7.47 7.11 -9.28
CA GLY A 312 6.34 6.29 -9.68
C GLY A 312 5.99 5.16 -8.70
N LEU A 313 6.13 5.40 -7.38
CA LEU A 313 5.83 4.41 -6.32
C LEU A 313 4.39 3.92 -6.38
N TRP A 314 4.21 2.60 -6.51
CA TRP A 314 2.91 1.94 -6.49
C TRP A 314 2.69 1.12 -5.20
N ALA A 315 2.83 -0.18 -5.25
CA ALA A 315 2.57 -1.02 -4.09
C ALA A 315 3.70 -1.00 -3.06
N ILE A 316 3.31 -1.15 -1.80
CA ILE A 316 4.19 -1.49 -0.70
C ILE A 316 3.63 -2.70 0.05
N SER A 317 4.47 -3.65 0.43
CA SER A 317 4.05 -4.84 1.18
C SER A 317 5.22 -5.48 1.93
N PHE A 318 4.96 -6.00 3.12
CA PHE A 318 5.99 -6.66 3.92
C PHE A 318 6.28 -8.09 3.47
N GLY A 319 7.52 -8.49 3.59
CA GLY A 319 7.99 -9.83 3.30
C GLY A 319 7.27 -10.92 4.12
N GLY A 320 7.35 -12.15 3.65
CA GLY A 320 6.67 -13.30 4.25
C GLY A 320 7.44 -14.05 5.32
N GLY A 321 8.63 -13.57 5.70
CA GLY A 321 9.51 -14.27 6.64
C GLY A 321 10.16 -15.51 6.02
N ASN A 322 10.38 -15.55 4.70
CA ASN A 322 10.94 -16.69 3.98
C ASN A 322 11.79 -16.24 2.79
N THR A 323 12.53 -17.20 2.18
CA THR A 323 13.45 -16.93 1.07
C THR A 323 12.77 -16.53 -0.23
N ASN A 324 11.49 -16.84 -0.40
CA ASN A 324 10.75 -16.52 -1.63
C ASN A 324 10.19 -15.08 -1.63
N SER A 325 9.86 -14.55 -0.45
CA SER A 325 9.25 -13.23 -0.35
C SER A 325 9.91 -12.29 0.67
N GLY A 326 11.07 -12.66 1.23
CA GLY A 326 11.88 -11.81 2.08
C GLY A 326 11.54 -11.86 3.57
N LEU A 327 12.32 -11.16 4.39
CA LEU A 327 12.11 -11.06 5.83
C LEU A 327 10.82 -10.30 6.13
N ALA A 328 10.20 -10.61 7.27
CA ALA A 328 8.93 -9.99 7.67
C ALA A 328 9.04 -8.48 7.91
N ASN A 329 10.24 -7.97 8.21
CA ASN A 329 10.52 -6.55 8.41
C ASN A 329 11.17 -5.86 7.20
N GLU A 330 11.21 -6.49 6.05
CA GLU A 330 11.56 -5.85 4.78
C GLU A 330 10.30 -5.38 4.08
N LEU A 331 10.23 -4.09 3.76
CA LEU A 331 9.11 -3.48 3.02
C LEU A 331 9.45 -3.50 1.53
N PHE A 332 8.86 -4.42 0.78
CA PHE A 332 8.99 -4.47 -0.68
C PHE A 332 8.12 -3.40 -1.32
N TYR A 333 8.56 -2.91 -2.46
CA TYR A 333 7.80 -1.94 -3.26
C TYR A 333 7.91 -2.22 -4.75
N THR A 334 6.90 -1.80 -5.48
CA THR A 334 6.86 -1.73 -6.94
C THR A 334 6.77 -0.28 -7.39
N ALA A 335 7.27 0.01 -8.58
CA ALA A 335 7.20 1.36 -9.13
C ALA A 335 7.20 1.37 -10.67
N GLY A 336 6.65 2.44 -11.24
CA GLY A 336 6.70 2.80 -12.65
C GLY A 336 7.53 4.07 -12.88
N PRO A 337 8.87 4.04 -12.74
CA PRO A 337 9.68 5.24 -12.92
C PRO A 337 9.65 5.74 -14.36
N ASN A 338 10.13 6.99 -14.54
CA ASN A 338 10.22 7.66 -15.82
C ASN A 338 8.84 7.76 -16.52
N GLN A 339 7.88 8.37 -15.81
CA GLN A 339 6.50 8.52 -16.29
C GLN A 339 5.88 7.17 -16.74
N GLU A 340 6.03 6.18 -15.88
CA GLU A 340 5.48 4.82 -16.03
C GLU A 340 6.04 4.01 -17.22
N SER A 341 7.04 4.54 -17.93
CA SER A 341 7.66 3.83 -19.06
C SER A 341 8.67 2.76 -18.65
N ASN A 342 9.09 2.76 -17.38
CA ASN A 342 9.98 1.76 -16.79
C ASN A 342 9.27 0.96 -15.70
N GLY A 343 9.94 -0.08 -15.20
CA GLY A 343 9.46 -0.88 -14.08
C GLY A 343 10.56 -1.13 -13.05
N LEU A 344 10.18 -1.19 -11.79
CA LEU A 344 11.09 -1.41 -10.68
C LEU A 344 10.42 -2.23 -9.58
N LEU A 345 11.12 -3.24 -9.10
CA LEU A 345 10.87 -3.93 -7.83
C LEU A 345 12.05 -3.69 -6.90
N GLY A 346 11.78 -3.26 -5.67
CA GLY A 346 12.80 -3.01 -4.67
C GLY A 346 12.32 -3.29 -3.25
N LYS A 347 13.16 -2.96 -2.27
CA LYS A 347 12.81 -3.08 -0.86
C LYS A 347 13.47 -2.00 -0.01
N LEU A 348 12.85 -1.72 1.12
CA LEU A 348 13.35 -0.91 2.22
C LEU A 348 13.55 -1.78 3.45
N ALA A 349 14.64 -1.60 4.17
CA ALA A 349 14.91 -2.30 5.42
C ALA A 349 15.35 -1.29 6.49
N PRO A 350 14.89 -1.45 7.77
CA PRO A 350 15.33 -0.59 8.84
C PRO A 350 16.81 -0.79 9.11
N VAL A 351 17.55 0.31 9.36
CA VAL A 351 18.95 0.28 9.77
C VAL A 351 19.04 0.25 11.29
N GLY A 352 19.73 -0.75 11.83
CA GLY A 352 19.91 -0.92 13.29
C GLY A 352 18.71 -1.59 13.99
N THR A 353 18.83 -1.68 15.31
CA THR A 353 17.86 -2.38 16.18
C THR A 353 17.01 -1.43 17.00
N ASP A 354 16.64 -0.28 16.46
CA ASP A 354 15.76 0.65 17.16
C ASP A 354 14.36 0.04 17.33
N GLN A 355 14.04 -0.35 18.55
CA GLN A 355 12.78 -1.01 18.91
C GLN A 355 11.85 -0.10 19.72
N ARG A 356 12.03 1.22 19.67
CA ARG A 356 11.20 2.16 20.45
C ARG A 356 9.71 2.07 20.11
N GLY A 357 9.37 1.67 18.92
CA GLY A 357 7.98 1.45 18.51
C GLY A 357 7.35 0.15 19.03
N ASN A 358 8.12 -0.73 19.69
CA ASN A 358 7.62 -2.01 20.21
C ASN A 358 7.01 -1.92 21.62
N ALA A 359 7.06 -0.75 22.25
CA ALA A 359 6.61 -0.55 23.64
C ALA A 359 5.13 -0.15 23.78
N GLU A 360 4.34 -0.15 22.68
CA GLU A 360 2.92 0.20 22.68
C GLU A 360 2.02 -1.02 22.49
#